data_e7c8fc2714e31f46d509dc7510304d40
#
_entry.id   e7c8fc2714e31f46d509dc7510304d40
#
_cell.length_a   1.000
_cell.length_b   1.000
_cell.length_c   1.000
_cell.angle_alpha   90.00
_cell.angle_beta   90.00
_cell.angle_gamma   90.00
#
_symmetry.space_group_name_H-M   'P 1'
#
loop_
_entity.id
_entity.type
_entity.pdbx_description
1 polymer ?
#
loop_
_entity_poly.entity_id
_entity_poly.type
_entity_poly.pdbx_seq_one_letter_code
_entity_poly.pdbx_strand_id
1 'polypeptide(L)'
;MNYEESLHYLDELNTFGIRLGLTRMEELCARLGHPERSYRVIHIAGTNGKGSVTQMMDAVCRASGIRSGRYLSPHLISYTERMSVGGEEISEEQFAALLTRVRAAADAMTAEGHEHPTQFEALTALAFLYFAEEKVEVAVVETGLGGLLDSTNVVLPELTIITNVAMDHVDRCGGTLAGIAEHKAGIIKEGVPVITAAAGEPLEIIAARAEELGADLFVFGEDFSAQMLRAESGGQYVAFHSVVSREPAPFEMALAGPYQAENAALAIMAAELMAREDARVTEDAVRTALRTVHHPARFEILSCGGQTVVVDGAHNPAGMQALRAGLDAYFPAQPRVFLLGILKDKDIDHMLAILLRPGDQVVTVRPDSERAAGADLVAAVAAGMGAVTHAAGDPAAGLAEARVRARAADALLVAAGSLYLVGGIRAMLLAGR
;
A
#
# COMPACT_ATOMS: atom_id res chain seq x y z
N MET A 1 20.57 20.60 2.19
CA MET A 1 19.68 20.74 1.00
C MET A 1 18.36 21.35 1.45
N ASN A 2 17.69 22.11 0.60
CA ASN A 2 16.25 22.40 0.74
C ASN A 2 15.42 21.25 0.13
N TYR A 3 14.09 21.36 0.16
CA TYR A 3 13.22 20.25 -0.32
C TYR A 3 13.35 20.02 -1.84
N GLU A 4 13.41 21.08 -2.64
CA GLU A 4 13.57 20.99 -4.11
C GLU A 4 14.91 20.35 -4.50
N GLU A 5 16.00 20.74 -3.82
CA GLU A 5 17.32 20.10 -3.99
C GLU A 5 17.30 18.62 -3.55
N SER A 6 16.46 18.29 -2.56
CA SER A 6 16.26 16.92 -2.08
C SER A 6 15.57 16.05 -3.14
N LEU A 7 14.54 16.59 -3.80
CA LEU A 7 13.87 15.92 -4.91
C LEU A 7 14.83 15.67 -6.07
N HIS A 8 15.64 16.67 -6.41
CA HIS A 8 16.64 16.54 -7.47
C HIS A 8 17.67 15.45 -7.15
N TYR A 9 18.17 15.40 -5.92
CA TYR A 9 19.07 14.32 -5.49
C TYR A 9 18.42 12.95 -5.59
N LEU A 10 17.15 12.80 -5.18
CA LEU A 10 16.42 11.53 -5.32
C LEU A 10 16.24 11.13 -6.80
N ASP A 11 16.04 12.09 -7.70
CA ASP A 11 15.94 11.82 -9.13
C ASP A 11 17.28 11.37 -9.72
N GLU A 12 18.40 11.94 -9.28
CA GLU A 12 19.74 11.43 -9.64
C GLU A 12 19.92 9.97 -9.22
N LEU A 13 19.42 9.58 -8.03
CA LEU A 13 19.50 8.21 -7.55
C LEU A 13 18.65 7.21 -8.35
N ASN A 14 17.63 7.66 -9.09
CA ASN A 14 16.84 6.80 -9.98
C ASN A 14 17.71 6.11 -11.05
N THR A 15 18.84 6.70 -11.41
CA THR A 15 19.79 6.13 -12.39
C THR A 15 20.36 4.77 -11.93
N PHE A 16 20.44 4.53 -10.64
CA PHE A 16 20.89 3.25 -10.08
C PHE A 16 19.83 2.14 -10.21
N GLY A 17 18.56 2.51 -10.43
CA GLY A 17 17.46 1.56 -10.55
C GLY A 17 17.23 0.73 -9.27
N ILE A 18 16.60 -0.44 -9.44
CA ILE A 18 16.35 -1.38 -8.34
C ILE A 18 17.54 -2.33 -8.22
N ARG A 19 18.22 -2.31 -7.09
CA ARG A 19 19.30 -3.22 -6.73
C ARG A 19 18.99 -3.92 -5.42
N LEU A 20 18.72 -5.22 -5.48
CA LEU A 20 18.43 -6.04 -4.31
C LEU A 20 19.70 -6.33 -3.51
N GLY A 21 19.59 -6.42 -2.18
CA GLY A 21 20.69 -6.72 -1.27
C GLY A 21 20.67 -5.80 -0.04
N LEU A 22 21.14 -6.31 1.10
CA LEU A 22 21.09 -5.58 2.38
C LEU A 22 22.39 -4.85 2.73
N THR A 23 23.52 -5.26 2.17
CA THR A 23 24.86 -4.76 2.57
C THR A 23 24.97 -3.23 2.50
N ARG A 24 24.42 -2.58 1.45
CA ARG A 24 24.44 -1.11 1.33
C ARG A 24 23.58 -0.46 2.42
N MET A 25 22.42 -1.05 2.71
CA MET A 25 21.52 -0.54 3.74
C MET A 25 22.09 -0.72 5.15
N GLU A 26 22.70 -1.88 5.41
CA GLU A 26 23.39 -2.16 6.67
C GLU A 26 24.54 -1.18 6.94
N GLU A 27 25.38 -0.92 5.93
CA GLU A 27 26.45 0.06 6.00
C GLU A 27 25.92 1.49 6.20
N LEU A 28 24.86 1.87 5.47
CA LEU A 28 24.24 3.18 5.62
C LEU A 28 23.65 3.38 7.02
N CYS A 29 22.94 2.38 7.55
CA CYS A 29 22.41 2.40 8.92
C CYS A 29 23.52 2.49 9.97
N ALA A 30 24.61 1.75 9.78
CA ALA A 30 25.76 1.80 10.71
C ALA A 30 26.36 3.22 10.79
N ARG A 31 26.52 3.92 9.65
CA ARG A 31 27.02 5.30 9.58
C ARG A 31 26.06 6.31 10.19
N LEU A 32 24.77 6.01 10.17
CA LEU A 32 23.72 6.82 10.79
C LEU A 32 23.50 6.50 12.28
N GLY A 33 24.27 5.54 12.85
CA GLY A 33 24.19 5.15 14.24
C GLY A 33 23.09 4.14 14.57
N HIS A 34 22.72 3.30 13.59
CA HIS A 34 21.68 2.28 13.69
C HIS A 34 20.31 2.80 14.15
N PRO A 35 19.74 3.80 13.45
CA PRO A 35 18.43 4.36 13.83
C PRO A 35 17.31 3.32 13.82
N GLU A 36 17.41 2.27 12.97
CA GLU A 36 16.44 1.17 12.83
C GLU A 36 16.28 0.32 14.10
N ARG A 37 17.18 0.49 15.10
CA ARG A 37 17.17 -0.25 16.37
C ARG A 37 16.63 0.56 17.55
N SER A 38 16.15 1.78 17.30
CA SER A 38 15.77 2.73 18.35
C SER A 38 14.33 2.58 18.83
N TYR A 39 13.53 1.74 18.20
CA TYR A 39 12.10 1.55 18.44
C TYR A 39 11.67 0.11 18.08
N ARG A 40 10.49 -0.30 18.57
CA ARG A 40 9.85 -1.57 18.17
C ARG A 40 9.35 -1.48 16.73
N VAL A 41 9.31 -2.59 16.01
CA VAL A 41 8.90 -2.60 14.60
C VAL A 41 7.83 -3.64 14.34
N ILE A 42 6.79 -3.26 13.59
CA ILE A 42 5.86 -4.17 12.92
C ILE A 42 6.23 -4.16 11.45
N HIS A 43 6.68 -5.31 10.91
CA HIS A 43 7.18 -5.40 9.53
C HIS A 43 6.15 -6.09 8.64
N ILE A 44 5.77 -5.43 7.53
CA ILE A 44 4.64 -5.86 6.70
C ILE A 44 5.10 -6.10 5.26
N ALA A 45 4.97 -7.36 4.80
CA ALA A 45 5.16 -7.75 3.40
C ALA A 45 3.85 -8.27 2.79
N GLY A 46 3.85 -8.50 1.50
CA GLY A 46 2.72 -9.07 0.75
C GLY A 46 2.67 -8.58 -0.70
N THR A 47 1.74 -9.10 -1.48
CA THR A 47 1.50 -8.59 -2.83
C THR A 47 0.54 -7.40 -2.77
N ASN A 48 -0.68 -7.61 -2.30
CA ASN A 48 -1.70 -6.58 -2.14
C ASN A 48 -2.04 -6.40 -0.66
N GLY A 49 -2.60 -5.25 -0.28
CA GLY A 49 -3.07 -5.00 1.08
C GLY A 49 -2.03 -4.44 2.04
N LYS A 50 -0.73 -4.52 1.76
CA LYS A 50 0.34 -4.01 2.64
C LYS A 50 0.05 -2.63 3.20
N GLY A 51 -0.12 -1.64 2.33
CA GLY A 51 -0.38 -0.26 2.73
C GLY A 51 -1.66 -0.09 3.55
N SER A 52 -2.74 -0.86 3.24
CA SER A 52 -3.97 -0.83 4.05
C SER A 52 -3.74 -1.36 5.46
N VAL A 53 -3.03 -2.49 5.59
CA VAL A 53 -2.68 -3.07 6.90
C VAL A 53 -1.74 -2.12 7.67
N THR A 54 -0.76 -1.51 6.99
CA THR A 54 0.14 -0.51 7.57
C THR A 54 -0.64 0.69 8.12
N GLN A 55 -1.62 1.21 7.35
CA GLN A 55 -2.50 2.30 7.80
C GLN A 55 -3.36 1.90 9.00
N MET A 56 -3.93 0.70 8.98
CA MET A 56 -4.75 0.19 10.09
C MET A 56 -3.90 0.03 11.36
N MET A 57 -2.70 -0.55 11.26
CA MET A 57 -1.79 -0.74 12.40
C MET A 57 -1.29 0.58 12.98
N ASP A 58 -0.94 1.56 12.14
CA ASP A 58 -0.61 2.91 12.59
C ASP A 58 -1.80 3.54 13.34
N ALA A 59 -3.02 3.41 12.79
CA ALA A 59 -4.22 3.91 13.44
C ALA A 59 -4.48 3.22 14.79
N VAL A 60 -4.25 1.90 14.90
CA VAL A 60 -4.35 1.15 16.16
C VAL A 60 -3.34 1.68 17.18
N CYS A 61 -2.07 1.84 16.81
CA CYS A 61 -1.05 2.39 17.68
C CYS A 61 -1.46 3.79 18.19
N ARG A 62 -1.89 4.68 17.29
CA ARG A 62 -2.34 6.04 17.67
C ARG A 62 -3.55 6.04 18.58
N ALA A 63 -4.57 5.23 18.28
CA ALA A 63 -5.76 5.12 19.12
C ALA A 63 -5.45 4.52 20.51
N SER A 64 -4.36 3.74 20.60
CA SER A 64 -3.83 3.19 21.86
C SER A 64 -2.94 4.18 22.62
N GLY A 65 -2.74 5.41 22.12
CA GLY A 65 -1.84 6.38 22.72
C GLY A 65 -0.35 6.03 22.58
N ILE A 66 0.01 5.16 21.62
CA ILE A 66 1.37 4.78 21.28
C ILE A 66 1.88 5.76 20.21
N ARG A 67 3.03 6.39 20.45
CA ARG A 67 3.67 7.25 19.44
C ARG A 67 4.21 6.40 18.30
N SER A 68 3.43 6.31 17.22
CA SER A 68 3.77 5.48 16.07
C SER A 68 4.51 6.24 14.97
N GLY A 69 5.41 5.53 14.28
CA GLY A 69 5.96 5.89 12.99
C GLY A 69 5.37 4.99 11.91
N ARG A 70 5.09 5.53 10.74
CA ARG A 70 4.57 4.77 9.60
C ARG A 70 5.42 5.00 8.37
N TYR A 71 5.86 3.91 7.72
CA TYR A 71 6.57 3.94 6.45
C TYR A 71 5.79 3.18 5.37
N LEU A 72 5.43 3.87 4.28
CA LEU A 72 4.65 3.38 3.14
C LEU A 72 5.39 3.58 1.82
N SER A 73 5.10 2.72 0.83
CA SER A 73 5.54 2.94 -0.55
C SER A 73 4.59 2.31 -1.59
N PRO A 74 4.44 2.92 -2.76
CA PRO A 74 4.88 4.28 -3.12
C PRO A 74 3.94 5.36 -2.54
N HIS A 75 4.25 6.64 -2.78
CA HIS A 75 3.37 7.77 -2.53
C HIS A 75 2.39 8.01 -3.70
N LEU A 76 1.38 8.82 -3.47
CA LEU A 76 0.45 9.28 -4.52
C LEU A 76 0.92 10.57 -5.19
N ILE A 77 1.36 11.56 -4.42
CA ILE A 77 1.72 12.90 -4.90
C ILE A 77 3.10 13.31 -4.38
N SER A 78 3.35 13.22 -3.07
CA SER A 78 4.56 13.73 -2.42
C SER A 78 5.35 12.63 -1.71
N TYR A 79 6.67 12.75 -1.72
CA TYR A 79 7.55 11.88 -0.92
C TYR A 79 7.27 11.95 0.59
N THR A 80 6.72 13.06 1.08
CA THR A 80 6.35 13.24 2.49
C THR A 80 5.29 12.24 2.95
N GLU A 81 4.37 11.83 2.06
CA GLU A 81 3.33 10.83 2.33
C GLU A 81 3.91 9.48 2.81
N ARG A 82 5.17 9.17 2.41
CA ARG A 82 5.79 7.87 2.69
C ARG A 82 6.09 7.67 4.17
N MET A 83 6.25 8.73 4.94
CA MET A 83 6.59 8.64 6.35
C MET A 83 5.82 9.64 7.20
N SER A 84 5.27 9.14 8.31
CA SER A 84 4.54 9.97 9.26
C SER A 84 4.84 9.55 10.70
N VAL A 85 4.67 10.47 11.65
CA VAL A 85 4.74 10.20 13.08
C VAL A 85 3.49 10.73 13.76
N GLY A 86 2.82 9.87 14.53
CA GLY A 86 1.57 10.24 15.19
C GLY A 86 0.43 10.59 14.23
N GLY A 87 0.52 10.18 12.96
CA GLY A 87 -0.43 10.47 11.90
C GLY A 87 -0.13 11.72 11.07
N GLU A 88 0.87 12.51 11.46
CA GLU A 88 1.32 13.70 10.71
C GLU A 88 2.48 13.33 9.79
N GLU A 89 2.38 13.71 8.52
CA GLU A 89 3.47 13.51 7.56
C GLU A 89 4.69 14.34 7.94
N ILE A 90 5.88 13.86 7.55
CA ILE A 90 7.11 14.61 7.71
C ILE A 90 7.02 15.96 6.98
N SER A 91 7.47 17.05 7.60
CA SER A 91 7.53 18.33 6.90
C SER A 91 8.63 18.34 5.82
N GLU A 92 8.46 19.19 4.81
CA GLU A 92 9.46 19.36 3.75
C GLU A 92 10.83 19.78 4.30
N GLU A 93 10.84 20.60 5.36
CA GLU A 93 12.07 21.06 6.03
C GLU A 93 12.76 19.90 6.75
N GLN A 94 12.00 19.08 7.51
CA GLN A 94 12.56 17.92 8.20
C GLN A 94 13.04 16.88 7.17
N PHE A 95 12.27 16.62 6.12
CA PHE A 95 12.66 15.73 5.03
C PHE A 95 14.01 16.15 4.43
N ALA A 96 14.14 17.42 4.05
CA ALA A 96 15.36 17.96 3.47
C ALA A 96 16.57 17.90 4.43
N ALA A 97 16.36 18.23 5.71
CA ALA A 97 17.40 18.18 6.72
C ALA A 97 17.92 16.74 6.95
N LEU A 98 17.01 15.78 7.07
CA LEU A 98 17.36 14.37 7.28
C LEU A 98 17.97 13.74 6.03
N LEU A 99 17.42 14.02 4.83
CA LEU A 99 18.01 13.53 3.58
C LEU A 99 19.42 14.10 3.34
N THR A 100 19.69 15.32 3.79
CA THR A 100 21.07 15.88 3.75
C THR A 100 22.05 15.05 4.56
N ARG A 101 21.64 14.54 5.71
CA ARG A 101 22.48 13.67 6.55
C ARG A 101 22.64 12.28 5.93
N VAL A 102 21.58 11.72 5.39
CA VAL A 102 21.63 10.44 4.65
C VAL A 102 22.58 10.55 3.46
N ARG A 103 22.51 11.64 2.69
CA ARG A 103 23.43 11.92 1.59
C ARG A 103 24.87 11.99 2.05
N ALA A 104 25.16 12.70 3.13
CA ALA A 104 26.51 12.80 3.66
C ALA A 104 27.09 11.43 4.08
N ALA A 105 26.25 10.54 4.66
CA ALA A 105 26.63 9.16 4.98
C ALA A 105 26.87 8.32 3.72
N ALA A 106 26.01 8.48 2.69
CA ALA A 106 26.14 7.81 1.40
C ALA A 106 27.41 8.24 0.65
N ASP A 107 27.71 9.53 0.63
CA ASP A 107 28.93 10.07 0.01
C ASP A 107 30.20 9.53 0.72
N ALA A 108 30.18 9.47 2.06
CA ALA A 108 31.28 8.93 2.86
C ALA A 108 31.51 7.44 2.59
N MET A 109 30.45 6.62 2.57
CA MET A 109 30.60 5.18 2.26
C MET A 109 31.13 4.96 0.83
N THR A 110 30.69 5.79 -0.13
CA THR A 110 31.16 5.70 -1.52
C THR A 110 32.64 6.12 -1.64
N ALA A 111 33.08 7.14 -0.92
CA ALA A 111 34.48 7.56 -0.88
C ALA A 111 35.40 6.48 -0.28
N GLU A 112 34.90 5.60 0.56
CA GLU A 112 35.61 4.45 1.12
C GLU A 112 35.53 3.19 0.26
N GLY A 113 34.89 3.27 -0.93
CA GLY A 113 34.85 2.18 -1.91
C GLY A 113 33.61 1.27 -1.81
N HIS A 114 32.63 1.62 -0.99
CA HIS A 114 31.34 0.94 -0.99
C HIS A 114 30.46 1.38 -2.16
N GLU A 115 29.46 0.57 -2.53
CA GLU A 115 28.48 0.95 -3.54
C GLU A 115 27.56 2.07 -3.01
N HIS A 116 27.22 3.03 -3.88
CA HIS A 116 26.27 4.08 -3.55
C HIS A 116 24.87 3.50 -3.31
N PRO A 117 24.12 3.96 -2.28
CA PRO A 117 22.74 3.54 -2.05
C PRO A 117 21.81 3.93 -3.20
N THR A 118 20.78 3.14 -3.41
CA THR A 118 19.67 3.43 -4.32
C THR A 118 18.73 4.49 -3.72
N GLN A 119 17.83 5.03 -4.54
CA GLN A 119 16.79 5.97 -4.07
C GLN A 119 15.95 5.37 -2.93
N PHE A 120 15.53 4.09 -3.06
CA PHE A 120 14.70 3.46 -2.03
C PHE A 120 15.47 3.20 -0.73
N GLU A 121 16.75 2.84 -0.81
CA GLU A 121 17.62 2.71 0.37
C GLU A 121 17.81 4.06 1.09
N ALA A 122 18.02 5.15 0.34
CA ALA A 122 18.13 6.49 0.92
C ALA A 122 16.84 6.94 1.61
N LEU A 123 15.67 6.68 0.99
CA LEU A 123 14.36 6.99 1.59
C LEU A 123 14.07 6.12 2.82
N THR A 124 14.45 4.84 2.81
CA THR A 124 14.28 3.94 3.95
C THR A 124 15.16 4.39 5.13
N ALA A 125 16.41 4.74 4.87
CA ALA A 125 17.31 5.26 5.88
C ALA A 125 16.82 6.59 6.46
N LEU A 126 16.27 7.49 5.62
CA LEU A 126 15.64 8.73 6.06
C LEU A 126 14.46 8.45 7.00
N ALA A 127 13.57 7.51 6.64
CA ALA A 127 12.43 7.14 7.48
C ALA A 127 12.89 6.61 8.85
N PHE A 128 13.88 5.72 8.87
CA PHE A 128 14.43 5.20 10.13
C PHE A 128 15.03 6.29 10.99
N LEU A 129 15.78 7.21 10.38
CA LEU A 129 16.37 8.34 11.10
C LEU A 129 15.30 9.30 11.65
N TYR A 130 14.25 9.56 10.87
CA TYR A 130 13.10 10.37 11.28
C TYR A 130 12.40 9.76 12.49
N PHE A 131 12.12 8.47 12.47
CA PHE A 131 11.47 7.79 13.60
C PHE A 131 12.32 7.79 14.86
N ALA A 132 13.64 7.62 14.73
CA ALA A 132 14.55 7.68 15.87
C ALA A 132 14.59 9.09 16.50
N GLU A 133 14.66 10.16 15.70
CA GLU A 133 14.67 11.54 16.18
C GLU A 133 13.35 11.96 16.81
N GLU A 134 12.23 11.51 16.23
CA GLU A 134 10.89 11.75 16.77
C GLU A 134 10.55 10.86 17.99
N LYS A 135 11.48 10.00 18.41
CA LYS A 135 11.31 9.09 19.55
C LYS A 135 10.04 8.23 19.43
N VAL A 136 9.85 7.65 18.25
CA VAL A 136 8.78 6.72 17.98
C VAL A 136 8.89 5.51 18.91
N GLU A 137 7.77 5.02 19.44
CA GLU A 137 7.73 3.81 20.27
C GLU A 137 7.59 2.55 19.39
N VAL A 138 6.73 2.64 18.34
CA VAL A 138 6.48 1.53 17.40
C VAL A 138 6.49 2.09 15.98
N ALA A 139 7.34 1.54 15.11
CA ALA A 139 7.31 1.82 13.68
C ALA A 139 6.57 0.71 12.93
N VAL A 140 5.58 1.08 12.12
CA VAL A 140 4.87 0.20 11.20
C VAL A 140 5.50 0.37 9.82
N VAL A 141 6.22 -0.64 9.36
CA VAL A 141 7.10 -0.56 8.19
C VAL A 141 6.62 -1.49 7.08
N GLU A 142 6.21 -0.91 5.95
CA GLU A 142 5.86 -1.64 4.73
C GLU A 142 7.13 -1.94 3.92
N THR A 143 7.27 -3.19 3.41
CA THR A 143 8.32 -3.54 2.43
C THR A 143 8.04 -2.89 1.08
N GLY A 144 9.08 -2.42 0.40
CA GLY A 144 8.95 -1.89 -0.96
C GLY A 144 8.76 -2.98 -2.00
N LEU A 145 9.61 -4.00 -1.98
CA LEU A 145 9.63 -5.08 -2.96
C LEU A 145 10.06 -6.42 -2.36
N GLY A 146 9.19 -7.43 -2.48
CA GLY A 146 9.50 -8.77 -2.00
C GLY A 146 9.52 -8.84 -0.47
N GLY A 147 10.68 -8.89 0.13
CA GLY A 147 10.91 -8.97 1.58
C GLY A 147 12.36 -9.29 1.92
N LEU A 148 12.84 -10.48 1.57
CA LEU A 148 14.17 -11.02 1.93
C LEU A 148 15.33 -10.04 1.70
N LEU A 149 15.35 -9.38 0.55
CA LEU A 149 16.41 -8.46 0.13
C LEU A 149 15.91 -7.00 0.04
N ASP A 150 14.74 -6.73 0.63
CA ASP A 150 14.19 -5.39 0.70
C ASP A 150 14.97 -4.52 1.69
N SER A 151 15.17 -3.25 1.37
CA SER A 151 15.93 -2.31 2.21
C SER A 151 15.39 -2.21 3.64
N THR A 152 14.09 -2.48 3.83
CA THR A 152 13.47 -2.45 5.15
C THR A 152 13.84 -3.66 6.00
N ASN A 153 14.35 -4.76 5.42
CA ASN A 153 14.59 -6.03 6.12
C ASN A 153 15.85 -6.03 7.03
N VAL A 154 16.50 -4.88 7.19
CA VAL A 154 17.54 -4.66 8.21
C VAL A 154 16.96 -4.49 9.62
N VAL A 155 15.63 -4.32 9.75
CA VAL A 155 14.93 -4.22 11.03
C VAL A 155 14.82 -5.57 11.74
N LEU A 156 14.68 -5.52 13.07
CA LEU A 156 14.31 -6.65 13.90
C LEU A 156 12.90 -6.41 14.44
N PRO A 157 11.86 -6.99 13.82
CA PRO A 157 10.48 -6.72 14.19
C PRO A 157 10.08 -7.48 15.46
N GLU A 158 9.07 -6.96 16.19
CA GLU A 158 8.35 -7.70 17.24
C GLU A 158 7.16 -8.50 16.67
N LEU A 159 6.71 -8.13 15.47
CA LEU A 159 5.60 -8.77 14.77
C LEU A 159 5.82 -8.69 13.25
N THR A 160 5.60 -9.80 12.57
CA THR A 160 5.67 -9.91 11.12
C THR A 160 4.28 -10.15 10.53
N ILE A 161 3.90 -9.40 9.48
CA ILE A 161 2.65 -9.61 8.76
C ILE A 161 2.96 -9.86 7.29
N ILE A 162 2.45 -10.96 6.74
CA ILE A 162 2.50 -11.24 5.30
C ILE A 162 1.06 -11.27 4.80
N THR A 163 0.62 -10.20 4.09
CA THR A 163 -0.80 -10.03 3.74
C THR A 163 -1.29 -11.16 2.82
N ASN A 164 -0.84 -11.19 1.59
CA ASN A 164 -1.12 -12.27 0.66
C ASN A 164 0.03 -12.43 -0.33
N VAL A 165 0.01 -13.51 -1.10
CA VAL A 165 1.00 -13.79 -2.15
C VAL A 165 0.28 -14.06 -3.45
N ALA A 166 0.57 -13.25 -4.46
CA ALA A 166 0.09 -13.41 -5.82
C ALA A 166 1.20 -13.07 -6.81
N MET A 167 1.01 -13.41 -8.09
CA MET A 167 1.96 -13.10 -9.15
C MET A 167 2.08 -11.58 -9.33
N ASP A 168 3.20 -11.03 -8.91
CA ASP A 168 3.60 -9.64 -9.12
C ASP A 168 5.13 -9.54 -9.02
N HIS A 169 5.73 -8.59 -9.74
CA HIS A 169 7.19 -8.38 -9.74
C HIS A 169 8.00 -9.65 -10.05
N VAL A 170 7.50 -10.49 -10.94
CA VAL A 170 8.03 -11.82 -11.29
C VAL A 170 9.53 -11.78 -11.60
N ASP A 171 9.97 -10.76 -12.35
CA ASP A 171 11.37 -10.59 -12.77
C ASP A 171 12.35 -10.33 -11.61
N ARG A 172 11.84 -9.98 -10.42
CA ARG A 172 12.64 -9.53 -9.27
C ARG A 172 12.55 -10.45 -8.06
N CYS A 173 11.49 -11.26 -7.99
CA CYS A 173 11.19 -12.10 -6.84
C CYS A 173 11.14 -13.59 -7.25
N GLY A 174 12.18 -14.09 -7.92
CA GLY A 174 12.37 -15.52 -8.16
C GLY A 174 11.57 -16.14 -9.31
N GLY A 175 10.84 -15.36 -10.12
CA GLY A 175 10.23 -15.84 -11.36
C GLY A 175 8.97 -16.71 -11.23
N THR A 176 8.64 -17.18 -10.03
CA THR A 176 7.52 -18.10 -9.75
C THR A 176 6.75 -17.65 -8.51
N LEU A 177 5.53 -18.19 -8.32
CA LEU A 177 4.75 -17.95 -7.11
C LEU A 177 5.50 -18.40 -5.84
N ALA A 178 6.18 -19.55 -5.91
CA ALA A 178 7.03 -20.05 -4.84
C ALA A 178 8.19 -19.09 -4.52
N GLY A 179 8.93 -18.62 -5.55
CA GLY A 179 10.00 -17.65 -5.34
C GLY A 179 9.52 -16.33 -4.73
N ILE A 180 8.32 -15.83 -5.13
CA ILE A 180 7.71 -14.66 -4.52
C ILE A 180 7.37 -14.91 -3.04
N ALA A 181 6.88 -16.12 -2.70
CA ALA A 181 6.60 -16.53 -1.34
C ALA A 181 7.88 -16.60 -0.48
N GLU A 182 8.95 -17.19 -1.00
CA GLU A 182 10.28 -17.24 -0.35
C GLU A 182 10.82 -15.84 -0.05
N HIS A 183 10.72 -14.91 -1.03
CA HIS A 183 11.12 -13.53 -0.81
C HIS A 183 10.32 -12.86 0.30
N LYS A 184 8.99 -13.08 0.37
CA LYS A 184 8.16 -12.49 1.42
C LYS A 184 8.41 -13.15 2.77
N ALA A 185 8.56 -14.47 2.82
CA ALA A 185 8.91 -15.21 4.03
C ALA A 185 10.29 -14.79 4.60
N GLY A 186 11.14 -14.16 3.80
CA GLY A 186 12.44 -13.64 4.22
C GLY A 186 12.39 -12.51 5.27
N ILE A 187 11.21 -11.92 5.56
CA ILE A 187 11.05 -10.94 6.65
C ILE A 187 10.80 -11.61 8.01
N ILE A 188 10.54 -12.92 8.04
CA ILE A 188 10.34 -13.69 9.28
C ILE A 188 11.67 -13.77 10.03
N LYS A 189 11.65 -13.51 11.34
CA LYS A 189 12.82 -13.56 12.21
C LYS A 189 12.60 -14.60 13.31
N GLU A 190 13.70 -15.08 13.89
CA GLU A 190 13.70 -16.12 14.94
C GLU A 190 12.81 -15.74 16.12
N GLY A 191 11.85 -16.59 16.46
CA GLY A 191 10.91 -16.42 17.57
C GLY A 191 9.90 -15.28 17.44
N VAL A 192 9.86 -14.57 16.29
CA VAL A 192 8.92 -13.45 16.07
C VAL A 192 7.61 -13.95 15.48
N PRO A 193 6.45 -13.66 16.10
CA PRO A 193 5.15 -14.09 15.59
C PRO A 193 4.89 -13.61 14.16
N VAL A 194 4.22 -14.48 13.37
CA VAL A 194 3.86 -14.24 11.97
C VAL A 194 2.36 -14.34 11.80
N ILE A 195 1.78 -13.36 11.12
CA ILE A 195 0.36 -13.35 10.73
C ILE A 195 0.29 -13.36 9.21
N THR A 196 -0.54 -14.22 8.60
CA THR A 196 -0.65 -14.28 7.14
C THR A 196 -2.06 -14.57 6.65
N ALA A 197 -2.39 -14.03 5.47
CA ALA A 197 -3.53 -14.45 4.64
C ALA A 197 -3.07 -15.12 3.33
N ALA A 198 -1.83 -15.59 3.27
CA ALA A 198 -1.38 -16.45 2.18
C ALA A 198 -2.11 -17.79 2.21
N ALA A 199 -2.31 -18.40 1.04
CA ALA A 199 -2.99 -19.67 0.90
C ALA A 199 -2.26 -20.58 -0.12
N GLY A 200 -2.52 -21.90 -0.05
CA GLY A 200 -1.91 -22.89 -0.96
C GLY A 200 -0.38 -22.96 -0.83
N GLU A 201 0.32 -23.17 -1.95
CA GLU A 201 1.79 -23.28 -2.00
C GLU A 201 2.53 -22.14 -1.27
N PRO A 202 2.17 -20.85 -1.42
CA PRO A 202 2.75 -19.77 -0.64
C PRO A 202 2.63 -19.93 0.88
N LEU A 203 1.50 -20.44 1.37
CA LEU A 203 1.32 -20.70 2.81
C LEU A 203 2.25 -21.81 3.29
N GLU A 204 2.41 -22.89 2.53
CA GLU A 204 3.33 -23.99 2.86
C GLU A 204 4.77 -23.48 3.03
N ILE A 205 5.21 -22.59 2.14
CA ILE A 205 6.55 -21.97 2.19
C ILE A 205 6.70 -21.08 3.43
N ILE A 206 5.70 -20.24 3.71
CA ILE A 206 5.69 -19.35 4.89
C ILE A 206 5.68 -20.17 6.18
N ALA A 207 4.87 -21.26 6.23
CA ALA A 207 4.78 -22.15 7.38
C ALA A 207 6.11 -22.87 7.64
N ALA A 208 6.72 -23.41 6.60
CA ALA A 208 8.04 -24.06 6.71
C ALA A 208 9.11 -23.09 7.24
N ARG A 209 9.08 -21.83 6.78
CA ARG A 209 10.02 -20.81 7.25
C ARG A 209 9.74 -20.39 8.69
N ALA A 210 8.48 -20.27 9.10
CA ALA A 210 8.10 -20.00 10.48
C ALA A 210 8.56 -21.13 11.42
N GLU A 211 8.32 -22.38 11.03
CA GLU A 211 8.77 -23.56 11.79
C GLU A 211 10.31 -23.58 11.94
N GLU A 212 11.04 -23.35 10.86
CA GLU A 212 12.52 -23.28 10.88
C GLU A 212 13.05 -22.27 11.90
N LEU A 213 12.35 -21.13 12.03
CA LEU A 213 12.73 -20.02 12.91
C LEU A 213 12.06 -20.06 14.29
N GLY A 214 11.29 -21.10 14.59
CA GLY A 214 10.55 -21.20 15.86
C GLY A 214 9.57 -20.07 16.08
N ALA A 215 9.00 -19.53 15.02
CA ALA A 215 8.04 -18.42 15.03
C ALA A 215 6.60 -18.95 15.09
N ASP A 216 5.79 -18.41 15.99
CA ASP A 216 4.36 -18.73 16.03
C ASP A 216 3.69 -18.18 14.75
N LEU A 217 2.95 -19.04 14.03
CA LEU A 217 2.24 -18.69 12.82
C LEU A 217 0.73 -18.63 13.05
N PHE A 218 0.10 -17.52 12.62
CA PHE A 218 -1.35 -17.32 12.65
C PHE A 218 -1.88 -17.15 11.23
N VAL A 219 -2.78 -18.03 10.82
CA VAL A 219 -3.27 -18.16 9.44
C VAL A 219 -4.71 -17.71 9.32
N PHE A 220 -4.97 -16.78 8.38
CA PHE A 220 -6.33 -16.39 8.01
C PHE A 220 -7.11 -17.58 7.44
N GLY A 221 -8.33 -17.79 7.93
CA GLY A 221 -9.17 -18.94 7.56
C GLY A 221 -8.99 -20.16 8.46
N GLU A 222 -7.92 -20.21 9.28
CA GLU A 222 -7.65 -21.27 10.25
C GLU A 222 -7.72 -20.73 11.69
N ASP A 223 -6.84 -19.82 12.05
CA ASP A 223 -6.72 -19.25 13.40
C ASP A 223 -7.60 -18.03 13.62
N PHE A 224 -7.85 -17.27 12.56
CA PHE A 224 -8.72 -16.10 12.56
C PHE A 224 -9.41 -15.92 11.20
N SER A 225 -10.53 -15.21 11.20
CA SER A 225 -11.31 -14.96 10.00
C SER A 225 -12.06 -13.64 10.09
N ALA A 226 -12.44 -13.11 8.93
CA ALA A 226 -13.36 -11.99 8.85
C ALA A 226 -14.30 -12.12 7.66
N GLN A 227 -15.50 -11.58 7.83
CA GLN A 227 -16.51 -11.53 6.79
C GLN A 227 -17.17 -10.16 6.75
N MET A 228 -17.27 -9.58 5.56
CA MET A 228 -18.08 -8.38 5.37
C MET A 228 -19.56 -8.71 5.62
N LEU A 229 -20.15 -8.04 6.60
CA LEU A 229 -21.57 -8.18 6.93
C LEU A 229 -22.45 -7.31 6.04
N ARG A 230 -22.04 -6.07 5.82
CA ARG A 230 -22.73 -5.11 4.95
C ARG A 230 -21.80 -4.01 4.50
N ALA A 231 -22.04 -3.53 3.27
CA ALA A 231 -21.40 -2.35 2.71
C ALA A 231 -22.25 -1.10 3.02
N GLU A 232 -21.59 0.02 3.29
CA GLU A 232 -22.23 1.34 3.48
C GLU A 232 -21.46 2.41 2.71
N SER A 233 -22.08 3.55 2.43
CA SER A 233 -21.46 4.66 1.67
C SER A 233 -20.21 5.25 2.35
N GLY A 234 -20.05 5.05 3.66
CA GLY A 234 -18.92 5.54 4.47
C GLY A 234 -17.96 4.43 4.92
N GLY A 235 -18.10 3.19 4.40
CA GLY A 235 -17.27 2.07 4.83
C GLY A 235 -17.99 0.73 4.81
N GLN A 236 -17.77 -0.09 5.82
CA GLN A 236 -18.40 -1.42 5.93
C GLN A 236 -18.42 -1.92 7.38
N TYR A 237 -19.24 -2.93 7.63
CA TYR A 237 -19.20 -3.71 8.88
C TYR A 237 -18.59 -5.08 8.59
N VAL A 238 -17.67 -5.49 9.47
CA VAL A 238 -16.93 -6.75 9.36
C VAL A 238 -17.14 -7.55 10.63
N ALA A 239 -17.56 -8.81 10.53
CA ALA A 239 -17.49 -9.75 11.63
C ALA A 239 -16.07 -10.33 11.69
N PHE A 240 -15.44 -10.28 12.85
CA PHE A 240 -14.12 -10.87 13.09
C PHE A 240 -14.22 -11.96 14.16
N HIS A 241 -13.44 -13.02 13.98
CA HIS A 241 -13.29 -14.12 14.94
C HIS A 241 -11.84 -14.58 14.96
N SER A 242 -11.33 -14.92 16.15
CA SER A 242 -9.98 -15.46 16.30
C SER A 242 -9.91 -16.54 17.39
N VAL A 243 -8.82 -17.31 17.38
CA VAL A 243 -8.48 -18.25 18.46
C VAL A 243 -8.12 -17.55 19.77
N VAL A 244 -7.84 -16.24 19.73
CA VAL A 244 -7.49 -15.42 20.89
C VAL A 244 -8.73 -14.94 21.61
N SER A 245 -9.63 -14.22 20.92
CA SER A 245 -10.86 -13.65 21.51
C SER A 245 -12.02 -14.65 21.63
N ARG A 246 -12.03 -15.70 20.81
CA ARG A 246 -13.00 -16.80 20.79
C ARG A 246 -14.45 -16.43 20.48
N GLU A 247 -14.87 -15.20 20.66
CA GLU A 247 -16.23 -14.73 20.36
C GLU A 247 -16.22 -13.83 19.14
N PRO A 248 -17.14 -14.04 18.16
CA PRO A 248 -17.24 -13.15 17.00
C PRO A 248 -17.62 -11.73 17.42
N ALA A 249 -16.87 -10.75 16.94
CA ALA A 249 -17.15 -9.34 17.20
C ALA A 249 -17.38 -8.58 15.88
N PRO A 250 -18.45 -7.75 15.77
CA PRO A 250 -18.63 -6.87 14.63
C PRO A 250 -17.79 -5.59 14.79
N PHE A 251 -17.08 -5.21 13.74
CA PHE A 251 -16.31 -3.97 13.65
C PHE A 251 -16.86 -3.09 12.54
N GLU A 252 -17.06 -1.81 12.84
CA GLU A 252 -17.28 -0.77 11.86
C GLU A 252 -15.92 -0.32 11.30
N MET A 253 -15.81 -0.22 9.98
CA MET A 253 -14.56 0.13 9.30
C MET A 253 -14.79 1.19 8.24
N ALA A 254 -13.98 2.25 8.24
CA ALA A 254 -14.07 3.35 7.28
C ALA A 254 -13.56 2.98 5.89
N LEU A 255 -12.64 1.99 5.77
CA LEU A 255 -12.16 1.56 4.47
C LEU A 255 -13.20 0.68 3.77
N ALA A 256 -13.58 1.10 2.56
CA ALA A 256 -14.52 0.39 1.71
C ALA A 256 -13.81 -0.66 0.83
N GLY A 257 -14.58 -1.63 0.34
CA GLY A 257 -14.09 -2.73 -0.51
C GLY A 257 -14.05 -4.07 0.24
N PRO A 258 -14.61 -5.16 -0.36
CA PRO A 258 -14.69 -6.47 0.32
C PRO A 258 -13.34 -7.02 0.79
N TYR A 259 -12.28 -6.79 0.02
CA TYR A 259 -10.91 -7.21 0.35
C TYR A 259 -10.34 -6.54 1.62
N GLN A 260 -10.90 -5.40 2.02
CA GLN A 260 -10.50 -4.73 3.25
C GLN A 260 -10.93 -5.50 4.51
N ALA A 261 -11.89 -6.43 4.41
CA ALA A 261 -12.24 -7.30 5.52
C ALA A 261 -11.08 -8.25 5.91
N GLU A 262 -10.38 -8.81 4.91
CA GLU A 262 -9.18 -9.62 5.12
C GLU A 262 -8.04 -8.77 5.69
N ASN A 263 -7.81 -7.57 5.13
CA ASN A 263 -6.80 -6.63 5.64
C ASN A 263 -7.09 -6.23 7.11
N ALA A 264 -8.37 -5.98 7.44
CA ALA A 264 -8.77 -5.68 8.81
C ALA A 264 -8.56 -6.87 9.74
N ALA A 265 -8.83 -8.09 9.29
CA ALA A 265 -8.57 -9.28 10.08
C ALA A 265 -7.10 -9.42 10.47
N LEU A 266 -6.18 -9.18 9.51
CA LEU A 266 -4.74 -9.17 9.78
C LEU A 266 -4.37 -8.12 10.84
N ALA A 267 -4.93 -6.90 10.71
CA ALA A 267 -4.67 -5.82 11.66
C ALA A 267 -5.28 -6.08 13.04
N ILE A 268 -6.50 -6.64 13.12
CA ILE A 268 -7.14 -6.98 14.41
C ILE A 268 -6.36 -8.10 15.09
N MET A 269 -5.98 -9.16 14.35
CA MET A 269 -5.16 -10.25 14.89
C MET A 269 -3.81 -9.75 15.41
N ALA A 270 -3.17 -8.83 14.66
CA ALA A 270 -1.94 -8.17 15.09
C ALA A 270 -2.14 -7.37 16.40
N ALA A 271 -3.23 -6.62 16.48
CA ALA A 271 -3.58 -5.87 17.70
C ALA A 271 -3.85 -6.80 18.90
N GLU A 272 -4.50 -7.95 18.70
CA GLU A 272 -4.69 -8.96 19.76
C GLU A 272 -3.36 -9.52 20.27
N LEU A 273 -2.37 -9.74 19.40
CA LEU A 273 -1.04 -10.16 19.83
C LEU A 273 -0.31 -9.03 20.56
N MET A 274 -0.37 -7.81 20.05
CA MET A 274 0.24 -6.63 20.72
C MET A 274 -0.37 -6.39 22.11
N ALA A 275 -1.67 -6.63 22.29
CA ALA A 275 -2.37 -6.46 23.57
C ALA A 275 -1.84 -7.38 24.68
N ARG A 276 -1.13 -8.46 24.35
CA ARG A 276 -0.49 -9.35 25.33
C ARG A 276 0.72 -8.68 26.00
N GLU A 277 1.41 -7.80 25.26
CA GLU A 277 2.64 -7.13 25.68
C GLU A 277 2.41 -5.66 26.07
N ASP A 278 1.35 -5.02 25.54
CA ASP A 278 1.05 -3.61 25.78
C ASP A 278 -0.45 -3.41 26.09
N ALA A 279 -0.78 -3.26 27.35
CA ALA A 279 -2.16 -3.12 27.84
C ALA A 279 -2.88 -1.85 27.32
N ARG A 280 -2.18 -0.93 26.65
CA ARG A 280 -2.79 0.24 25.97
C ARG A 280 -3.56 -0.17 24.72
N VAL A 281 -3.18 -1.30 24.10
CA VAL A 281 -3.88 -1.84 22.94
C VAL A 281 -5.16 -2.55 23.40
N THR A 282 -6.26 -1.82 23.39
CA THR A 282 -7.57 -2.32 23.81
C THR A 282 -8.49 -2.53 22.61
N GLU A 283 -9.55 -3.33 22.79
CA GLU A 283 -10.58 -3.51 21.76
C GLU A 283 -11.20 -2.16 21.34
N ASP A 284 -11.45 -1.25 22.29
CA ASP A 284 -11.98 0.10 22.00
C ASP A 284 -11.00 0.93 21.14
N ALA A 285 -9.70 0.80 21.37
CA ALA A 285 -8.68 1.43 20.54
C ALA A 285 -8.73 0.87 19.11
N VAL A 286 -8.83 -0.46 18.96
CA VAL A 286 -8.95 -1.12 17.65
C VAL A 286 -10.22 -0.67 16.92
N ARG A 287 -11.37 -0.62 17.60
CA ARG A 287 -12.64 -0.14 17.05
C ARG A 287 -12.54 1.32 16.59
N THR A 288 -11.91 2.17 17.40
CA THR A 288 -11.68 3.57 17.06
C THR A 288 -10.78 3.70 15.84
N ALA A 289 -9.69 2.94 15.80
CA ALA A 289 -8.75 2.92 14.68
C ALA A 289 -9.44 2.54 13.36
N LEU A 290 -10.16 1.43 13.32
CA LEU A 290 -10.82 0.94 12.11
C LEU A 290 -11.91 1.91 11.62
N ARG A 291 -12.64 2.57 12.51
CA ARG A 291 -13.67 3.55 12.18
C ARG A 291 -13.10 4.86 11.64
N THR A 292 -11.86 5.20 11.96
CA THR A 292 -11.23 6.48 11.59
C THR A 292 -10.08 6.35 10.59
N VAL A 293 -9.63 5.12 10.30
CA VAL A 293 -8.54 4.91 9.35
C VAL A 293 -8.89 5.42 7.96
N HIS A 294 -7.93 6.06 7.31
CA HIS A 294 -8.05 6.55 5.95
C HIS A 294 -6.89 6.06 5.11
N HIS A 295 -7.18 5.60 3.90
CA HIS A 295 -6.16 5.20 2.92
C HIS A 295 -6.54 5.74 1.55
N PRO A 296 -5.94 6.85 1.11
CA PRO A 296 -6.25 7.49 -0.17
C PRO A 296 -6.09 6.52 -1.34
N ALA A 297 -6.99 6.66 -2.33
CA ALA A 297 -6.97 5.88 -3.56
C ALA A 297 -6.98 4.34 -3.36
N ARG A 298 -7.65 3.86 -2.31
CA ARG A 298 -7.96 2.44 -2.10
C ARG A 298 -9.47 2.27 -1.94
N PHE A 299 -10.15 2.09 -3.07
CA PHE A 299 -11.61 2.09 -3.18
C PHE A 299 -12.23 3.30 -2.43
N GLU A 300 -11.58 4.47 -2.60
CA GLU A 300 -11.97 5.69 -1.92
C GLU A 300 -13.23 6.26 -2.55
N ILE A 301 -14.30 6.35 -1.75
CA ILE A 301 -15.60 6.87 -2.20
C ILE A 301 -15.67 8.35 -1.86
N LEU A 302 -15.68 9.19 -2.89
CA LEU A 302 -15.74 10.65 -2.76
C LEU A 302 -17.09 11.19 -3.24
N SER A 303 -17.58 12.24 -2.58
CA SER A 303 -18.72 13.04 -3.05
C SER A 303 -18.23 14.40 -3.53
N CYS A 304 -18.34 14.68 -4.83
CA CYS A 304 -17.80 15.89 -5.45
C CYS A 304 -18.84 16.59 -6.32
N GLY A 305 -19.43 17.68 -5.79
CA GLY A 305 -20.49 18.43 -6.48
C GLY A 305 -21.73 17.58 -6.77
N GLY A 306 -22.17 16.79 -5.79
CA GLY A 306 -23.33 15.91 -5.87
C GLY A 306 -23.12 14.64 -6.70
N GLN A 307 -21.89 14.36 -7.15
CA GLN A 307 -21.53 13.17 -7.91
C GLN A 307 -20.70 12.23 -7.04
N THR A 308 -21.06 10.94 -7.01
CA THR A 308 -20.23 9.91 -6.39
C THR A 308 -19.09 9.51 -7.32
N VAL A 309 -17.88 9.47 -6.79
CA VAL A 309 -16.66 9.09 -7.51
C VAL A 309 -15.92 8.04 -6.68
N VAL A 310 -15.56 6.93 -7.30
CA VAL A 310 -14.63 5.94 -6.72
C VAL A 310 -13.24 6.18 -7.30
N VAL A 311 -12.25 6.30 -6.43
CA VAL A 311 -10.83 6.44 -6.80
C VAL A 311 -10.08 5.23 -6.26
N ASP A 312 -9.43 4.48 -7.17
CA ASP A 312 -8.72 3.26 -6.79
C ASP A 312 -7.41 3.09 -7.57
N GLY A 313 -6.33 2.77 -6.85
CA GLY A 313 -5.00 2.56 -7.41
C GLY A 313 -4.78 1.19 -8.06
N ALA A 314 -5.81 0.44 -8.39
CA ALA A 314 -5.71 -0.85 -9.08
C ALA A 314 -4.91 -0.71 -10.38
N HIS A 315 -3.86 -1.53 -10.54
CA HIS A 315 -2.90 -1.44 -11.64
C HIS A 315 -2.31 -2.80 -12.06
N ASN A 316 -2.92 -3.88 -11.60
CA ASN A 316 -2.62 -5.26 -12.00
C ASN A 316 -3.93 -6.08 -12.04
N PRO A 317 -3.94 -7.28 -12.63
CA PRO A 317 -5.16 -8.11 -12.74
C PRO A 317 -5.86 -8.37 -11.41
N ALA A 318 -5.12 -8.70 -10.35
CA ALA A 318 -5.67 -8.94 -9.02
C ALA A 318 -6.31 -7.66 -8.42
N GLY A 319 -5.68 -6.50 -8.60
CA GLY A 319 -6.23 -5.20 -8.22
C GLY A 319 -7.53 -4.88 -8.97
N MET A 320 -7.58 -5.14 -10.28
CA MET A 320 -8.80 -4.95 -11.09
C MET A 320 -9.93 -5.88 -10.65
N GLN A 321 -9.60 -7.11 -10.27
CA GLN A 321 -10.59 -8.05 -9.72
C GLN A 321 -11.16 -7.55 -8.38
N ALA A 322 -10.31 -7.05 -7.49
CA ALA A 322 -10.72 -6.45 -6.22
C ALA A 322 -11.59 -5.20 -6.43
N LEU A 323 -11.19 -4.30 -7.33
CA LEU A 323 -11.97 -3.12 -7.71
C LEU A 323 -13.33 -3.53 -8.27
N ARG A 324 -13.38 -4.48 -9.20
CA ARG A 324 -14.62 -4.96 -9.79
C ARG A 324 -15.56 -5.55 -8.73
N ALA A 325 -15.05 -6.40 -7.84
CA ALA A 325 -15.82 -6.98 -6.74
C ALA A 325 -16.37 -5.89 -5.80
N GLY A 326 -15.57 -4.86 -5.51
CA GLY A 326 -15.99 -3.68 -4.74
C GLY A 326 -17.14 -2.94 -5.43
N LEU A 327 -17.00 -2.63 -6.72
CA LEU A 327 -18.05 -1.95 -7.50
C LEU A 327 -19.35 -2.74 -7.53
N ASP A 328 -19.27 -4.06 -7.61
CA ASP A 328 -20.46 -4.92 -7.63
C ASP A 328 -21.12 -5.04 -6.24
N ALA A 329 -20.33 -4.99 -5.17
CA ALA A 329 -20.84 -5.03 -3.80
C ALA A 329 -21.48 -3.70 -3.34
N TYR A 330 -20.87 -2.56 -3.69
CA TYR A 330 -21.29 -1.24 -3.21
C TYR A 330 -22.26 -0.54 -4.16
N PHE A 331 -22.17 -0.82 -5.47
CA PHE A 331 -22.91 -0.15 -6.54
C PHE A 331 -23.48 -1.16 -7.56
N PRO A 332 -24.26 -2.17 -7.13
CA PRO A 332 -24.64 -3.31 -7.97
C PRO A 332 -25.48 -2.96 -9.21
N ALA A 333 -26.30 -1.91 -9.11
CA ALA A 333 -27.26 -1.54 -10.17
C ALA A 333 -26.89 -0.23 -10.89
N GLN A 334 -25.82 0.45 -10.48
CA GLN A 334 -25.48 1.76 -11.01
C GLN A 334 -24.68 1.65 -12.31
N PRO A 335 -25.05 2.35 -13.39
CA PRO A 335 -24.22 2.49 -14.58
C PRO A 335 -22.84 3.08 -14.23
N ARG A 336 -21.82 2.79 -15.03
CA ARG A 336 -20.43 3.18 -14.72
C ARG A 336 -19.81 3.95 -15.88
N VAL A 337 -19.08 4.98 -15.53
CA VAL A 337 -18.15 5.67 -16.42
C VAL A 337 -16.76 5.52 -15.82
N PHE A 338 -15.84 4.93 -16.56
CA PHE A 338 -14.47 4.73 -16.14
C PHE A 338 -13.57 5.82 -16.70
N LEU A 339 -12.69 6.35 -15.86
CA LEU A 339 -11.54 7.17 -16.23
C LEU A 339 -10.28 6.34 -15.99
N LEU A 340 -9.63 5.90 -17.08
CA LEU A 340 -8.54 4.94 -17.03
C LEU A 340 -7.24 5.51 -17.59
N GLY A 341 -6.13 5.24 -16.88
CA GLY A 341 -4.79 5.51 -17.37
C GLY A 341 -3.82 4.46 -16.84
N ILE A 342 -3.24 3.67 -17.75
CA ILE A 342 -2.49 2.45 -17.44
C ILE A 342 -1.05 2.61 -17.91
N LEU A 343 -0.10 1.93 -17.27
CA LEU A 343 1.30 1.92 -17.67
C LEU A 343 1.54 0.84 -18.75
N LYS A 344 2.46 1.10 -19.69
CA LYS A 344 2.74 0.24 -20.85
C LYS A 344 3.33 -1.13 -20.52
N ASP A 345 3.91 -1.27 -19.33
CA ASP A 345 4.50 -2.50 -18.81
C ASP A 345 3.49 -3.43 -18.10
N LYS A 346 2.20 -3.04 -18.08
CA LYS A 346 1.13 -3.83 -17.46
C LYS A 346 0.35 -4.64 -18.49
N ASP A 347 -0.28 -5.70 -18.03
CA ASP A 347 -1.16 -6.56 -18.83
C ASP A 347 -2.54 -5.87 -19.05
N ILE A 348 -2.56 -4.91 -19.98
CA ILE A 348 -3.72 -4.03 -20.24
C ILE A 348 -4.94 -4.87 -20.65
N ASP A 349 -4.74 -5.85 -21.53
CA ASP A 349 -5.82 -6.69 -22.04
C ASP A 349 -6.54 -7.43 -20.91
N HIS A 350 -5.78 -8.13 -20.07
CA HIS A 350 -6.33 -8.89 -18.95
C HIS A 350 -6.94 -7.99 -17.86
N MET A 351 -6.30 -6.86 -17.55
CA MET A 351 -6.85 -5.87 -16.61
C MET A 351 -8.23 -5.35 -17.06
N LEU A 352 -8.36 -4.96 -18.33
CA LEU A 352 -9.61 -4.43 -18.86
C LEU A 352 -10.69 -5.50 -19.02
N ALA A 353 -10.32 -6.73 -19.41
CA ALA A 353 -11.26 -7.85 -19.49
C ALA A 353 -11.90 -8.19 -18.13
N ILE A 354 -11.15 -8.04 -17.04
CA ILE A 354 -11.68 -8.21 -15.69
C ILE A 354 -12.63 -7.07 -15.32
N LEU A 355 -12.22 -5.82 -15.57
CA LEU A 355 -12.91 -4.63 -15.08
C LEU A 355 -14.17 -4.31 -15.87
N LEU A 356 -14.12 -4.34 -17.21
CA LEU A 356 -15.15 -3.81 -18.09
C LEU A 356 -16.26 -4.83 -18.42
N ARG A 357 -17.41 -4.28 -18.78
CA ARG A 357 -18.54 -5.03 -19.37
C ARG A 357 -18.95 -4.34 -20.67
N PRO A 358 -19.54 -5.07 -21.64
CA PRO A 358 -20.09 -4.48 -22.85
C PRO A 358 -21.07 -3.34 -22.51
N GLY A 359 -20.89 -2.18 -23.14
CA GLY A 359 -21.70 -0.98 -22.92
C GLY A 359 -21.17 -0.03 -21.85
N ASP A 360 -20.15 -0.40 -21.05
CA ASP A 360 -19.50 0.53 -20.14
C ASP A 360 -18.91 1.72 -20.92
N GLN A 361 -18.99 2.92 -20.34
CA GLN A 361 -18.34 4.11 -20.91
C GLN A 361 -16.93 4.25 -20.34
N VAL A 362 -15.96 4.46 -21.21
CA VAL A 362 -14.54 4.56 -20.82
C VAL A 362 -13.92 5.81 -21.42
N VAL A 363 -13.42 6.68 -20.55
CA VAL A 363 -12.54 7.79 -20.91
C VAL A 363 -11.12 7.37 -20.59
N THR A 364 -10.22 7.41 -21.57
CA THR A 364 -8.82 7.03 -21.39
C THR A 364 -7.93 8.26 -21.44
N VAL A 365 -6.91 8.27 -20.61
CA VAL A 365 -5.92 9.36 -20.53
C VAL A 365 -4.51 8.79 -20.43
N ARG A 366 -3.53 9.63 -20.71
CA ARG A 366 -2.14 9.31 -20.45
C ARG A 366 -1.76 9.85 -19.06
N PRO A 367 -1.44 8.96 -18.07
CA PRO A 367 -0.89 9.39 -16.80
C PRO A 367 0.41 10.18 -16.96
N ASP A 368 0.73 11.02 -15.99
CA ASP A 368 2.01 11.74 -15.96
C ASP A 368 3.15 10.80 -15.55
N SER A 369 3.63 10.03 -16.51
CA SER A 369 4.73 9.07 -16.35
C SER A 369 5.31 8.73 -17.72
N GLU A 370 6.63 8.60 -17.81
CA GLU A 370 7.31 8.10 -19.02
C GLU A 370 6.90 6.68 -19.40
N ARG A 371 6.47 5.91 -18.39
CA ARG A 371 5.97 4.53 -18.55
C ARG A 371 4.51 4.47 -18.95
N ALA A 372 3.82 5.59 -19.12
CA ALA A 372 2.40 5.62 -19.46
C ALA A 372 2.13 5.00 -20.85
N ALA A 373 1.08 4.18 -20.94
CA ALA A 373 0.51 3.78 -22.23
C ALA A 373 -0.21 4.96 -22.88
N GLY A 374 -0.25 4.98 -24.21
CA GLY A 374 -1.03 5.98 -24.94
C GLY A 374 -2.53 5.82 -24.67
N ALA A 375 -3.24 6.92 -24.53
CA ALA A 375 -4.69 6.92 -24.32
C ALA A 375 -5.44 6.17 -25.44
N ASP A 376 -5.03 6.38 -26.72
CA ASP A 376 -5.63 5.69 -27.87
C ASP A 376 -5.46 4.17 -27.83
N LEU A 377 -4.30 3.67 -27.35
CA LEU A 377 -4.05 2.24 -27.19
C LEU A 377 -5.05 1.62 -26.18
N VAL A 378 -5.15 2.24 -25.00
CA VAL A 378 -6.06 1.76 -23.95
C VAL A 378 -7.51 1.85 -24.42
N ALA A 379 -7.89 2.92 -25.16
CA ALA A 379 -9.21 3.07 -25.75
C ALA A 379 -9.52 1.97 -26.77
N ALA A 380 -8.56 1.64 -27.65
CA ALA A 380 -8.74 0.58 -28.65
C ALA A 380 -8.96 -0.80 -28.02
N VAL A 381 -8.18 -1.15 -26.97
CA VAL A 381 -8.37 -2.39 -26.24
C VAL A 381 -9.75 -2.44 -25.56
N ALA A 382 -10.15 -1.35 -24.87
CA ALA A 382 -11.47 -1.26 -24.24
C ALA A 382 -12.62 -1.36 -25.25
N ALA A 383 -12.49 -0.73 -26.43
CA ALA A 383 -13.48 -0.83 -27.52
C ALA A 383 -13.60 -2.27 -28.04
N GLY A 384 -12.49 -3.02 -28.12
CA GLY A 384 -12.48 -4.44 -28.48
C GLY A 384 -13.29 -5.32 -27.51
N MET A 385 -13.52 -4.84 -26.28
CA MET A 385 -14.35 -5.49 -25.26
C MET A 385 -15.82 -5.01 -25.27
N GLY A 386 -16.20 -4.19 -26.23
CA GLY A 386 -17.55 -3.67 -26.38
C GLY A 386 -17.85 -2.42 -25.53
N ALA A 387 -16.84 -1.76 -24.98
CA ALA A 387 -17.01 -0.49 -24.29
C ALA A 387 -17.17 0.70 -25.25
N VAL A 388 -17.85 1.76 -24.81
CA VAL A 388 -17.96 3.04 -25.52
C VAL A 388 -16.82 3.93 -25.09
N THR A 389 -15.82 4.14 -25.95
CA THR A 389 -14.54 4.75 -25.56
C THR A 389 -14.38 6.19 -26.04
N HIS A 390 -13.61 6.97 -25.31
CA HIS A 390 -13.14 8.30 -25.65
C HIS A 390 -11.70 8.49 -25.15
N ALA A 391 -10.77 8.75 -26.06
CA ALA A 391 -9.39 9.11 -25.68
C ALA A 391 -9.30 10.62 -25.48
N ALA A 392 -8.92 11.04 -24.26
CA ALA A 392 -8.71 12.44 -23.92
C ALA A 392 -7.22 12.81 -23.96
N GLY A 393 -6.94 14.12 -24.14
CA GLY A 393 -5.57 14.61 -24.30
C GLY A 393 -4.71 14.51 -23.04
N ASP A 394 -5.31 14.80 -21.87
CA ASP A 394 -4.62 14.82 -20.59
C ASP A 394 -5.56 14.43 -19.44
N PRO A 395 -5.06 14.17 -18.23
CA PRO A 395 -5.90 13.77 -17.08
C PRO A 395 -6.98 14.79 -16.71
N ALA A 396 -6.74 16.10 -16.82
CA ALA A 396 -7.72 17.12 -16.44
C ALA A 396 -8.88 17.18 -17.46
N ALA A 397 -8.56 17.17 -18.77
CA ALA A 397 -9.56 17.09 -19.83
C ALA A 397 -10.36 15.77 -19.74
N GLY A 398 -9.67 14.64 -19.45
CA GLY A 398 -10.31 13.34 -19.24
C GLY A 398 -11.25 13.33 -18.05
N LEU A 399 -10.87 13.93 -16.93
CA LEU A 399 -11.75 14.05 -15.76
C LEU A 399 -13.00 14.89 -16.07
N ALA A 400 -12.82 16.01 -16.76
CA ALA A 400 -13.93 16.87 -17.17
C ALA A 400 -14.94 16.13 -18.04
N GLU A 401 -14.47 15.42 -19.07
CA GLU A 401 -15.29 14.61 -19.97
C GLU A 401 -15.98 13.46 -19.24
N ALA A 402 -15.25 12.72 -18.40
CA ALA A 402 -15.80 11.60 -17.62
C ALA A 402 -16.91 12.08 -16.67
N ARG A 403 -16.76 13.25 -16.04
CA ARG A 403 -17.78 13.86 -15.18
C ARG A 403 -19.03 14.25 -15.96
N VAL A 404 -18.88 14.81 -17.15
CA VAL A 404 -20.02 15.15 -18.03
C VAL A 404 -20.80 13.90 -18.39
N ARG A 405 -20.11 12.84 -18.84
CA ARG A 405 -20.74 11.56 -19.20
C ARG A 405 -21.44 10.91 -18.01
N ALA A 406 -20.78 10.87 -16.87
CA ALA A 406 -21.34 10.26 -15.67
C ALA A 406 -22.60 10.99 -15.19
N ARG A 407 -22.62 12.34 -15.24
CA ARG A 407 -23.83 13.12 -14.93
C ARG A 407 -24.95 12.88 -15.92
N ALA A 408 -24.65 12.83 -17.22
CA ALA A 408 -25.66 12.60 -18.27
C ALA A 408 -26.31 11.21 -18.18
N ALA A 409 -25.59 10.22 -17.66
CA ALA A 409 -26.06 8.83 -17.53
C ALA A 409 -26.53 8.48 -16.10
N ASP A 410 -26.52 9.41 -15.14
CA ASP A 410 -26.70 9.14 -13.71
C ASP A 410 -25.81 7.98 -13.23
N ALA A 411 -24.56 7.99 -13.67
CA ALA A 411 -23.61 6.93 -13.50
C ALA A 411 -22.56 7.22 -12.40
N LEU A 412 -22.04 6.15 -11.81
CA LEU A 412 -20.87 6.19 -10.96
C LEU A 412 -19.64 6.53 -11.81
N LEU A 413 -18.85 7.50 -11.38
CA LEU A 413 -17.52 7.74 -11.95
C LEU A 413 -16.48 6.91 -11.22
N VAL A 414 -15.65 6.17 -11.96
CA VAL A 414 -14.58 5.33 -11.41
C VAL A 414 -13.25 5.72 -12.04
N ALA A 415 -12.30 6.21 -11.25
CA ALA A 415 -10.95 6.52 -11.69
C ALA A 415 -9.97 5.44 -11.23
N ALA A 416 -9.26 4.79 -12.18
CA ALA A 416 -8.35 3.68 -11.89
C ALA A 416 -7.27 3.47 -12.97
N GLY A 417 -6.38 2.49 -12.76
CA GLY A 417 -5.40 2.01 -13.73
C GLY A 417 -3.94 2.29 -13.37
N SER A 418 -3.65 3.30 -12.57
CA SER A 418 -2.31 3.54 -12.01
C SER A 418 -2.36 4.53 -10.85
N LEU A 419 -1.42 4.41 -9.91
CA LEU A 419 -1.25 5.39 -8.84
C LEU A 419 -0.89 6.78 -9.38
N TYR A 420 -0.13 6.85 -10.46
CA TYR A 420 0.23 8.11 -11.13
C TYR A 420 -0.98 8.87 -11.69
N LEU A 421 -2.02 8.16 -12.13
CA LEU A 421 -3.27 8.81 -12.54
C LEU A 421 -4.07 9.25 -11.33
N VAL A 422 -4.38 8.29 -10.44
CA VAL A 422 -5.40 8.52 -9.41
C VAL A 422 -4.97 9.53 -8.36
N GLY A 423 -3.66 9.70 -8.10
CA GLY A 423 -3.15 10.76 -7.24
C GLY A 423 -3.55 12.14 -7.74
N GLY A 424 -3.24 12.46 -9.01
CA GLY A 424 -3.61 13.72 -9.65
C GLY A 424 -5.13 13.93 -9.75
N ILE A 425 -5.88 12.90 -10.14
CA ILE A 425 -7.35 12.94 -10.21
C ILE A 425 -7.95 13.23 -8.84
N ARG A 426 -7.47 12.55 -7.79
CA ARG A 426 -7.91 12.79 -6.41
C ARG A 426 -7.68 14.24 -5.97
N ALA A 427 -6.49 14.78 -6.25
CA ALA A 427 -6.17 16.17 -5.93
C ALA A 427 -7.13 17.15 -6.62
N MET A 428 -7.40 16.97 -7.92
CA MET A 428 -8.35 17.79 -8.68
C MET A 428 -9.78 17.70 -8.12
N LEU A 429 -10.23 16.49 -7.72
CA LEU A 429 -11.56 16.28 -7.13
C LEU A 429 -11.70 16.98 -5.78
N LEU A 430 -10.65 17.01 -4.96
CA LEU A 430 -10.65 17.65 -3.65
C LEU A 430 -10.54 19.17 -3.74
N ALA A 431 -9.76 19.70 -4.68
CA ALA A 431 -9.64 21.13 -4.94
C ALA A 431 -10.95 21.78 -5.47
N GLY A 432 -11.83 21.00 -6.07
CA GLY A 432 -13.11 21.44 -6.62
C GLY A 432 -14.32 21.22 -5.67
N ARG A 433 -14.07 20.96 -4.38
CA ARG A 433 -15.09 20.81 -3.33
C ARG A 433 -15.55 22.14 -2.75
#